data_3d14c2e7eefb8732af2f2309aa051b49
#
_entry.id   3d14c2e7eefb8732af2f2309aa051b49
#
_cell.length_a   1.000
_cell.length_b   1.000
_cell.length_c   1.000
_cell.angle_alpha   90.00
_cell.angle_beta   90.00
_cell.angle_gamma   90.00
#
_symmetry.space_group_name_H-M   'P 1'
#
loop_
_entity.id
_entity.type
_entity.pdbx_description
1 polymer ?
#
loop_
_entity_poly.entity_id
_entity_poly.type
_entity_poly.pdbx_seq_one_letter_code
_entity_poly.pdbx_strand_id
1 'polypeptide(L)'
;MLRPIALLLGLVSILHGAVVVDRMAVIVDKRVIKSSDIYRDLGATQFLNRETPNLSADARHKAADRLIEQTIIRNEIASGGYRWASSADAEALLDNIRKERFGGSDDRLKAALARYGLSEDELREQLLWQLTVLRFIDQRFRNGVLITDEDVRTYYDQHLADLKRQYPQDSSYKALEPKIRSSLEGERINQNFVESMDEARKRVHVRYLQGAFE
;
A
#
# COMPACT_ATOMS: atom_id res chain seq x y z
N MET A 1 -64.75 -44.25 17.52
CA MET A 1 -63.36 -43.92 17.92
C MET A 1 -62.70 -43.16 16.80
N LEU A 2 -62.74 -41.81 16.83
CA LEU A 2 -62.08 -40.93 15.86
C LEU A 2 -60.70 -40.56 16.37
N ARG A 3 -59.68 -40.82 15.58
CA ARG A 3 -58.28 -40.36 15.82
C ARG A 3 -58.07 -38.99 15.18
N PRO A 4 -57.56 -37.96 15.86
CA PRO A 4 -57.22 -36.72 15.22
C PRO A 4 -55.87 -36.82 14.51
N ILE A 5 -55.84 -36.41 13.25
CA ILE A 5 -54.62 -36.23 12.44
C ILE A 5 -54.09 -34.88 12.80
N ALA A 6 -52.90 -34.85 13.46
CA ALA A 6 -52.16 -33.61 13.72
C ALA A 6 -51.42 -33.18 12.46
N LEU A 7 -51.81 -32.06 11.88
CA LEU A 7 -51.20 -31.42 10.73
C LEU A 7 -49.97 -30.62 11.23
N LEU A 8 -48.75 -31.12 10.98
CA LEU A 8 -47.49 -30.44 11.29
C LEU A 8 -47.23 -29.40 10.22
N LEU A 9 -47.53 -28.12 10.47
CA LEU A 9 -47.10 -27.02 9.62
C LEU A 9 -45.61 -26.79 9.82
N GLY A 10 -44.79 -27.22 8.85
CA GLY A 10 -43.35 -26.90 8.79
C GLY A 10 -43.15 -25.43 8.45
N LEU A 11 -42.62 -24.67 9.41
CA LEU A 11 -42.21 -23.28 9.22
C LEU A 11 -40.90 -23.24 8.43
N VAL A 12 -41.00 -23.00 7.11
CA VAL A 12 -39.81 -22.77 6.25
C VAL A 12 -39.30 -21.38 6.52
N SER A 13 -38.27 -21.27 7.36
CA SER A 13 -37.53 -20.03 7.56
C SER A 13 -36.70 -19.73 6.30
N ILE A 14 -37.17 -18.80 5.48
CA ILE A 14 -36.43 -18.25 4.35
C ILE A 14 -35.32 -17.37 4.94
N LEU A 15 -34.09 -17.90 5.00
CA LEU A 15 -32.89 -17.09 5.28
C LEU A 15 -32.71 -16.12 4.11
N HIS A 16 -33.16 -14.88 4.30
CA HIS A 16 -32.78 -13.79 3.43
C HIS A 16 -31.31 -13.50 3.68
N GLY A 17 -30.40 -14.02 2.83
CA GLY A 17 -29.03 -13.58 2.80
C GLY A 17 -29.03 -12.10 2.48
N ALA A 18 -28.60 -11.26 3.43
CA ALA A 18 -28.39 -9.84 3.18
C ALA A 18 -27.35 -9.71 2.06
N VAL A 19 -27.76 -9.21 0.91
CA VAL A 19 -26.85 -8.81 -0.16
C VAL A 19 -26.08 -7.60 0.40
N VAL A 20 -24.83 -7.81 0.76
CA VAL A 20 -23.94 -6.70 1.15
C VAL A 20 -23.68 -5.90 -0.12
N VAL A 21 -24.40 -4.79 -0.28
CA VAL A 21 -24.14 -3.84 -1.36
C VAL A 21 -22.92 -3.03 -0.97
N ASP A 22 -21.81 -3.28 -1.67
CA ASP A 22 -20.58 -2.53 -1.47
C ASP A 22 -20.78 -1.07 -1.89
N ARG A 23 -20.54 -0.14 -0.96
CA ARG A 23 -20.83 1.28 -1.17
C ARG A 23 -19.71 1.94 -1.95
N MET A 24 -20.09 2.81 -2.90
CA MET A 24 -19.14 3.72 -3.55
C MET A 24 -18.73 4.80 -2.55
N ALA A 25 -17.44 4.98 -2.33
CA ALA A 25 -16.89 5.95 -1.39
C ALA A 25 -16.29 7.17 -2.09
N VAL A 26 -15.50 6.95 -3.14
CA VAL A 26 -14.85 8.03 -3.89
C VAL A 26 -14.93 7.73 -5.38
N ILE A 27 -15.05 8.79 -6.19
CA ILE A 27 -14.95 8.71 -7.65
C ILE A 27 -13.72 9.52 -8.06
N VAL A 28 -12.80 8.88 -8.79
CA VAL A 28 -11.61 9.51 -9.39
C VAL A 28 -11.76 9.42 -10.90
N ASP A 29 -12.11 10.52 -11.54
CA ASP A 29 -12.56 10.58 -12.94
C ASP A 29 -13.66 9.56 -13.25
N LYS A 30 -13.31 8.45 -13.90
CA LYS A 30 -14.23 7.35 -14.25
C LYS A 30 -14.08 6.11 -13.36
N ARG A 31 -13.15 6.12 -12.39
CA ARG A 31 -12.91 4.99 -11.50
C ARG A 31 -13.62 5.20 -10.17
N VAL A 32 -14.20 4.12 -9.67
CA VAL A 32 -14.88 4.10 -8.38
C VAL A 32 -13.99 3.39 -7.36
N ILE A 33 -13.78 4.03 -6.21
CA ILE A 33 -13.19 3.42 -5.01
C ILE A 33 -14.37 3.08 -4.10
N LYS A 34 -14.46 1.83 -3.68
CA LYS A 34 -15.52 1.33 -2.83
C LYS A 34 -15.11 1.30 -1.37
N SER A 35 -16.08 1.19 -0.47
CA SER A 35 -15.80 1.03 0.95
C SER A 35 -14.97 -0.22 1.24
N SER A 36 -15.21 -1.33 0.56
CA SER A 36 -14.41 -2.55 0.70
C SER A 36 -12.94 -2.33 0.32
N ASP A 37 -12.66 -1.52 -0.71
CA ASP A 37 -11.28 -1.20 -1.10
C ASP A 37 -10.56 -0.41 0.00
N ILE A 38 -11.29 0.53 0.63
CA ILE A 38 -10.76 1.33 1.76
C ILE A 38 -10.42 0.44 2.96
N TYR A 39 -11.30 -0.49 3.33
CA TYR A 39 -11.04 -1.40 4.44
C TYR A 39 -9.88 -2.35 4.15
N ARG A 40 -9.76 -2.83 2.90
CA ARG A 40 -8.66 -3.69 2.46
C ARG A 40 -7.32 -2.96 2.49
N ASP A 41 -7.23 -1.75 1.93
CA ASP A 41 -6.02 -0.93 1.96
C ASP A 41 -5.61 -0.60 3.40
N LEU A 42 -6.58 -0.22 4.23
CA LEU A 42 -6.36 0.10 5.64
C LEU A 42 -5.83 -1.11 6.40
N GLY A 43 -6.48 -2.26 6.27
CA GLY A 43 -6.05 -3.50 6.92
C GLY A 43 -4.64 -3.92 6.47
N ALA A 44 -4.37 -3.87 5.17
CA ALA A 44 -3.06 -4.24 4.62
C ALA A 44 -1.95 -3.29 5.09
N THR A 45 -2.21 -1.99 5.08
CA THR A 45 -1.25 -0.98 5.57
C THR A 45 -0.93 -1.19 7.04
N GLN A 46 -1.94 -1.35 7.89
CA GLN A 46 -1.76 -1.55 9.34
C GLN A 46 -1.06 -2.87 9.65
N PHE A 47 -1.41 -3.96 8.94
CA PHE A 47 -0.74 -5.25 9.10
C PHE A 47 0.75 -5.16 8.75
N LEU A 48 1.09 -4.54 7.63
CA LEU A 48 2.47 -4.41 7.17
C LEU A 48 3.30 -3.53 8.11
N ASN A 49 2.73 -2.42 8.59
CA ASN A 49 3.35 -1.49 9.53
C ASN A 49 3.37 -2.00 10.97
N ARG A 50 2.74 -3.15 11.28
CA ARG A 50 2.59 -3.69 12.64
C ARG A 50 1.80 -2.75 13.57
N GLU A 51 0.89 -1.97 13.02
CA GLU A 51 -0.01 -1.11 13.77
C GLU A 51 -1.18 -1.91 14.33
N THR A 52 -1.83 -1.39 15.37
CA THR A 52 -3.10 -1.97 15.85
C THR A 52 -4.23 -1.65 14.88
N PRO A 53 -5.20 -2.57 14.65
CA PRO A 53 -6.37 -2.29 13.81
C PRO A 53 -7.11 -1.04 14.27
N ASN A 54 -7.28 -0.09 13.36
CA ASN A 54 -7.96 1.18 13.60
C ASN A 54 -8.90 1.49 12.42
N LEU A 55 -10.20 1.51 12.69
CA LEU A 55 -11.26 1.75 11.69
C LEU A 55 -11.92 3.13 11.86
N SER A 56 -11.24 4.09 12.51
CA SER A 56 -11.77 5.44 12.69
C SER A 56 -12.03 6.13 11.34
N ALA A 57 -12.88 7.15 11.33
CA ALA A 57 -13.16 7.95 10.14
C ALA A 57 -11.87 8.55 9.55
N ASP A 58 -10.97 9.08 10.40
CA ASP A 58 -9.68 9.62 9.98
C ASP A 58 -8.80 8.56 9.28
N ALA A 59 -8.72 7.35 9.85
CA ALA A 59 -7.97 6.26 9.24
C ALA A 59 -8.55 5.85 7.88
N ARG A 60 -9.88 5.82 7.74
CA ARG A 60 -10.57 5.53 6.47
C ARG A 60 -10.34 6.63 5.44
N HIS A 61 -10.36 7.91 5.85
CA HIS A 61 -10.02 9.02 4.96
C HIS A 61 -8.60 8.90 4.42
N LYS A 62 -7.61 8.66 5.28
CA LYS A 62 -6.22 8.44 4.88
C LYS A 62 -6.05 7.26 3.91
N ALA A 63 -6.81 6.17 4.12
CA ALA A 63 -6.83 5.04 3.20
C ALA A 63 -7.45 5.42 1.84
N ALA A 64 -8.53 6.21 1.84
CA ALA A 64 -9.13 6.71 0.61
C ALA A 64 -8.16 7.62 -0.17
N ASP A 65 -7.42 8.50 0.50
CA ASP A 65 -6.42 9.36 -0.13
C ASP A 65 -5.30 8.53 -0.78
N ARG A 66 -4.79 7.49 -0.09
CA ARG A 66 -3.82 6.56 -0.69
C ARG A 66 -4.38 5.84 -1.92
N LEU A 67 -5.65 5.42 -1.89
CA LEU A 67 -6.29 4.76 -3.04
C LEU A 67 -6.49 5.71 -4.23
N ILE A 68 -6.73 7.00 -3.97
CA ILE A 68 -6.76 8.03 -5.01
C ILE A 68 -5.37 8.13 -5.65
N GLU A 69 -4.32 8.24 -4.86
CA GLU A 69 -2.93 8.27 -5.35
C GLU A 69 -2.57 6.98 -6.12
N GLN A 70 -2.92 5.82 -5.59
CA GLN A 70 -2.76 4.55 -6.30
C GLN A 70 -3.48 4.54 -7.66
N THR A 71 -4.67 5.14 -7.74
CA THR A 71 -5.42 5.25 -8.99
C THR A 71 -4.69 6.11 -10.01
N ILE A 72 -4.10 7.22 -9.58
CA ILE A 72 -3.28 8.09 -10.42
C ILE A 72 -2.04 7.34 -10.91
N ILE A 73 -1.30 6.68 -10.02
CA ILE A 73 -0.12 5.89 -10.37
C ILE A 73 -0.47 4.77 -11.36
N ARG A 74 -1.58 4.06 -11.17
CA ARG A 74 -2.05 3.02 -12.11
C ARG A 74 -2.29 3.59 -13.51
N ASN A 75 -2.86 4.77 -13.60
CA ASN A 75 -3.08 5.45 -14.89
C ASN A 75 -1.73 5.84 -15.55
N GLU A 76 -0.78 6.34 -14.78
CA GLU A 76 0.57 6.68 -15.28
C GLU A 76 1.33 5.41 -15.76
N ILE A 77 1.26 4.31 -15.00
CA ILE A 77 1.84 3.02 -15.39
C ILE A 77 1.23 2.53 -16.71
N ALA A 78 -0.10 2.57 -16.81
CA ALA A 78 -0.82 2.07 -17.99
C ALA A 78 -0.54 2.93 -19.23
N SER A 79 -0.57 4.26 -19.10
CA SER A 79 -0.32 5.19 -20.21
C SER A 79 1.14 5.19 -20.67
N GLY A 80 2.09 5.01 -19.75
CA GLY A 80 3.51 4.95 -20.06
C GLY A 80 4.02 3.58 -20.49
N GLY A 81 3.20 2.54 -20.49
CA GLY A 81 3.58 1.18 -20.85
C GLY A 81 4.57 0.53 -19.88
N TYR A 82 4.62 0.98 -18.62
CA TYR A 82 5.51 0.42 -17.61
C TYR A 82 5.07 -0.98 -17.18
N ARG A 83 6.04 -1.84 -16.90
CA ARG A 83 5.77 -3.23 -16.54
C ARG A 83 5.44 -3.36 -15.06
N TRP A 84 4.48 -4.21 -14.78
CA TRP A 84 4.18 -4.65 -13.41
C TRP A 84 5.32 -5.49 -12.84
N ALA A 85 5.40 -5.56 -11.51
CA ALA A 85 6.22 -6.55 -10.83
C ALA A 85 5.71 -7.97 -11.12
N SER A 86 6.55 -8.98 -10.94
CA SER A 86 6.12 -10.35 -11.13
C SER A 86 5.34 -10.87 -9.90
N SER A 87 4.39 -11.76 -10.12
CA SER A 87 3.70 -12.46 -9.03
C SER A 87 4.66 -13.31 -8.20
N ALA A 88 5.72 -13.82 -8.80
CA ALA A 88 6.77 -14.56 -8.10
C ALA A 88 7.52 -13.71 -7.07
N ASP A 89 7.79 -12.42 -7.39
CA ASP A 89 8.44 -11.50 -6.46
C ASP A 89 7.52 -11.21 -5.25
N ALA A 90 6.21 -11.06 -5.50
CA ALA A 90 5.23 -10.85 -4.43
C ALA A 90 5.07 -12.10 -3.54
N GLU A 91 5.09 -13.30 -4.13
CA GLU A 91 5.06 -14.55 -3.39
C GLU A 91 6.31 -14.72 -2.51
N ALA A 92 7.50 -14.44 -3.07
CA ALA A 92 8.75 -14.50 -2.30
C ALA A 92 8.73 -13.53 -1.09
N LEU A 93 8.14 -12.33 -1.26
CA LEU A 93 8.00 -11.38 -0.16
C LEU A 93 7.01 -11.84 0.89
N LEU A 94 5.88 -12.44 0.47
CA LEU A 94 4.90 -13.05 1.37
C LEU A 94 5.51 -14.21 2.16
N ASP A 95 6.29 -15.06 1.51
CA ASP A 95 7.03 -16.15 2.15
C ASP A 95 8.03 -15.65 3.19
N ASN A 96 8.73 -14.56 2.90
CA ASN A 96 9.62 -13.94 3.86
C ASN A 96 8.86 -13.40 5.08
N ILE A 97 7.73 -12.71 4.87
CA ILE A 97 6.85 -12.26 5.96
C ILE A 97 6.40 -13.46 6.79
N ARG A 98 5.96 -14.56 6.15
CA ARG A 98 5.52 -15.79 6.83
C ARG A 98 6.65 -16.39 7.68
N LYS A 99 7.85 -16.51 7.14
CA LYS A 99 9.03 -17.06 7.84
C LYS A 99 9.48 -16.18 9.00
N GLU A 100 9.68 -14.89 8.75
CA GLU A 100 10.27 -13.98 9.73
C GLU A 100 9.31 -13.61 10.87
N ARG A 101 8.03 -13.40 10.55
CA ARG A 101 7.05 -12.92 11.53
C ARG A 101 6.24 -14.03 12.18
N PHE A 102 6.08 -15.17 11.51
CA PHE A 102 5.18 -16.25 11.94
C PHE A 102 5.87 -17.62 12.04
N GLY A 103 7.20 -17.67 11.91
CA GLY A 103 7.98 -18.90 12.00
C GLY A 103 7.61 -19.93 10.94
N GLY A 104 7.16 -19.47 9.74
CA GLY A 104 6.77 -20.34 8.63
C GLY A 104 5.36 -20.95 8.75
N SER A 105 4.57 -20.56 9.76
CA SER A 105 3.24 -21.14 9.99
C SER A 105 2.15 -20.39 9.22
N ASP A 106 1.46 -21.10 8.31
CA ASP A 106 0.30 -20.58 7.57
C ASP A 106 -0.86 -20.23 8.50
N ASP A 107 -1.14 -21.06 9.50
CA ASP A 107 -2.23 -20.83 10.44
C ASP A 107 -2.03 -19.56 11.27
N ARG A 108 -0.79 -19.30 11.70
CA ARG A 108 -0.45 -18.07 12.43
C ARG A 108 -0.57 -16.84 11.54
N LEU A 109 -0.14 -16.93 10.29
CA LEU A 109 -0.30 -15.84 9.32
C LEU A 109 -1.79 -15.57 9.08
N LYS A 110 -2.59 -16.59 8.77
CA LYS A 110 -4.04 -16.47 8.54
C LYS A 110 -4.76 -15.89 9.75
N ALA A 111 -4.46 -16.37 10.94
CA ALA A 111 -5.04 -15.84 12.19
C ALA A 111 -4.66 -14.36 12.42
N ALA A 112 -3.42 -13.97 12.07
CA ALA A 112 -2.99 -12.58 12.15
C ALA A 112 -3.72 -11.70 11.11
N LEU A 113 -3.83 -12.13 9.86
CA LEU A 113 -4.52 -11.41 8.79
C LEU A 113 -6.02 -11.22 9.09
N ALA A 114 -6.68 -12.24 9.64
CA ALA A 114 -8.09 -12.16 10.01
C ALA A 114 -8.38 -11.02 10.99
N ARG A 115 -7.43 -10.65 11.87
CA ARG A 115 -7.57 -9.49 12.78
C ARG A 115 -7.65 -8.15 12.06
N TYR A 116 -7.16 -8.09 10.82
CA TYR A 116 -7.18 -6.90 9.97
C TYR A 116 -8.23 -7.02 8.86
N GLY A 117 -9.06 -8.09 8.88
CA GLY A 117 -10.06 -8.34 7.87
C GLY A 117 -9.47 -8.67 6.49
N LEU A 118 -8.30 -9.31 6.45
CA LEU A 118 -7.56 -9.64 5.24
C LEU A 118 -7.48 -11.14 5.00
N SER A 119 -7.53 -11.52 3.74
CA SER A 119 -7.07 -12.79 3.23
C SER A 119 -5.59 -12.75 2.82
N GLU A 120 -4.99 -13.91 2.64
CA GLU A 120 -3.62 -14.03 2.14
C GLU A 120 -3.49 -13.54 0.69
N ASP A 121 -4.53 -13.78 -0.14
CA ASP A 121 -4.57 -13.29 -1.53
C ASP A 121 -4.59 -11.76 -1.59
N GLU A 122 -5.37 -11.11 -0.74
CA GLU A 122 -5.41 -9.65 -0.66
C GLU A 122 -4.06 -9.06 -0.19
N LEU A 123 -3.38 -9.72 0.74
CA LEU A 123 -2.02 -9.31 1.12
C LEU A 123 -1.04 -9.48 -0.05
N ARG A 124 -1.13 -10.59 -0.80
CA ARG A 124 -0.31 -10.84 -1.99
C ARG A 124 -0.51 -9.78 -3.07
N GLU A 125 -1.77 -9.41 -3.34
CA GLU A 125 -2.12 -8.33 -4.27
C GLU A 125 -1.52 -6.98 -3.82
N GLN A 126 -1.57 -6.67 -2.53
CA GLN A 126 -0.98 -5.45 -1.98
C GLN A 126 0.55 -5.45 -2.11
N LEU A 127 1.21 -6.57 -1.84
CA LEU A 127 2.67 -6.72 -2.02
C LEU A 127 3.06 -6.58 -3.50
N LEU A 128 2.31 -7.19 -4.40
CA LEU A 128 2.51 -7.05 -5.85
C LEU A 128 2.37 -5.59 -6.28
N TRP A 129 1.37 -4.89 -5.75
CA TRP A 129 1.17 -3.47 -6.02
C TRP A 129 2.35 -2.63 -5.52
N GLN A 130 2.81 -2.83 -4.28
CA GLN A 130 3.96 -2.09 -3.72
C GLN A 130 5.23 -2.30 -4.56
N LEU A 131 5.53 -3.54 -4.95
CA LEU A 131 6.66 -3.85 -5.81
C LEU A 131 6.52 -3.20 -7.20
N THR A 132 5.29 -3.13 -7.73
CA THR A 132 5.02 -2.47 -9.01
C THR A 132 5.28 -0.98 -8.93
N VAL A 133 4.84 -0.31 -7.86
CA VAL A 133 5.11 1.12 -7.65
C VAL A 133 6.62 1.38 -7.53
N LEU A 134 7.34 0.59 -6.75
CA LEU A 134 8.81 0.73 -6.63
C LEU A 134 9.51 0.57 -7.98
N ARG A 135 9.10 -0.43 -8.77
CA ARG A 135 9.63 -0.64 -10.13
C ARG A 135 9.31 0.52 -11.06
N PHE A 136 8.09 1.04 -11.00
CA PHE A 136 7.67 2.21 -11.78
C PHE A 136 8.50 3.44 -11.44
N ILE A 137 8.71 3.73 -10.15
CA ILE A 137 9.52 4.86 -9.69
C ILE A 137 10.94 4.73 -10.21
N ASP A 138 11.53 3.55 -10.08
CA ASP A 138 12.88 3.28 -10.56
C ASP A 138 13.01 3.47 -12.08
N GLN A 139 12.12 2.88 -12.86
CA GLN A 139 12.18 2.95 -14.34
C GLN A 139 11.93 4.36 -14.88
N ARG A 140 11.05 5.14 -14.25
CA ARG A 140 10.66 6.46 -14.74
C ARG A 140 11.59 7.56 -14.29
N PHE A 141 12.08 7.53 -13.06
CA PHE A 141 12.74 8.67 -12.45
C PHE A 141 14.24 8.50 -12.21
N ARG A 142 14.78 7.27 -12.16
CA ARG A 142 16.23 7.05 -11.94
C ARG A 142 17.08 7.61 -13.08
N ASN A 143 16.71 7.37 -14.33
CA ASN A 143 17.51 7.73 -15.49
C ASN A 143 17.73 9.25 -15.68
N GLY A 144 16.92 10.08 -15.03
CA GLY A 144 17.05 11.56 -15.09
C GLY A 144 17.83 12.15 -13.93
N VAL A 145 18.32 11.33 -12.98
CA VAL A 145 19.02 11.80 -11.79
C VAL A 145 20.52 11.79 -12.01
N LEU A 146 21.14 12.97 -11.84
CA LEU A 146 22.59 13.14 -11.83
C LEU A 146 22.99 13.69 -10.45
N ILE A 147 23.90 13.00 -9.76
CA ILE A 147 24.53 13.46 -8.53
C ILE A 147 26.02 13.70 -8.81
N THR A 148 26.41 14.95 -8.71
CA THR A 148 27.80 15.37 -8.94
C THR A 148 28.69 15.08 -7.72
N ASP A 149 30.01 15.12 -7.89
CA ASP A 149 30.95 15.01 -6.77
C ASP A 149 30.84 16.22 -5.84
N GLU A 150 30.46 17.38 -6.38
CA GLU A 150 30.20 18.60 -5.62
C GLU A 150 28.98 18.45 -4.72
N ASP A 151 27.89 17.84 -5.21
CA ASP A 151 26.70 17.55 -4.37
C ASP A 151 27.08 16.68 -3.19
N VAL A 152 27.83 15.61 -3.42
CA VAL A 152 28.26 14.67 -2.39
C VAL A 152 29.19 15.37 -1.37
N ARG A 153 30.12 16.21 -1.85
CA ARG A 153 31.01 16.94 -0.98
C ARG A 153 30.28 17.95 -0.12
N THR A 154 29.40 18.72 -0.73
CA THR A 154 28.57 19.71 -0.05
C THR A 154 27.72 19.04 1.04
N TYR A 155 27.08 17.92 0.73
CA TYR A 155 26.31 17.17 1.74
C TYR A 155 27.18 16.68 2.89
N TYR A 156 28.35 16.10 2.58
CA TYR A 156 29.28 15.62 3.60
C TYR A 156 29.72 16.76 4.55
N ASP A 157 30.12 17.90 4.00
CA ASP A 157 30.60 19.03 4.80
C ASP A 157 29.49 19.64 5.66
N GLN A 158 28.27 19.73 5.14
CA GLN A 158 27.11 20.26 5.88
C GLN A 158 26.63 19.31 7.00
N HIS A 159 26.79 18.00 6.84
CA HIS A 159 26.26 16.99 7.76
C HIS A 159 27.35 16.24 8.54
N LEU A 160 28.59 16.74 8.53
CA LEU A 160 29.75 16.05 9.11
C LEU A 160 29.54 15.64 10.58
N ALA A 161 28.90 16.51 11.39
CA ALA A 161 28.64 16.22 12.80
C ALA A 161 27.68 15.03 12.99
N ASP A 162 26.67 14.94 12.16
CA ASP A 162 25.67 13.85 12.20
C ASP A 162 26.25 12.55 11.65
N LEU A 163 27.02 12.66 10.55
CA LEU A 163 27.72 11.53 9.95
C LEU A 163 28.74 10.91 10.92
N LYS A 164 29.47 11.71 11.69
CA LYS A 164 30.36 11.21 12.74
C LYS A 164 29.61 10.47 13.85
N ARG A 165 28.42 10.92 14.21
CA ARG A 165 27.57 10.21 15.20
C ARG A 165 27.01 8.91 14.64
N GLN A 166 26.58 8.90 13.38
CA GLN A 166 25.99 7.74 12.74
C GLN A 166 27.02 6.67 12.36
N TYR A 167 28.23 7.09 11.97
CA TYR A 167 29.33 6.23 11.52
C TYR A 167 30.60 6.46 12.36
N PRO A 168 30.58 6.11 13.65
CA PRO A 168 31.71 6.41 14.55
C PRO A 168 32.98 5.63 14.22
N GLN A 169 32.87 4.49 13.51
CA GLN A 169 34.02 3.65 13.13
C GLN A 169 34.86 4.26 12.01
N ASP A 170 34.20 4.77 10.96
CA ASP A 170 34.85 5.47 9.86
C ASP A 170 33.86 6.47 9.24
N SER A 171 34.06 7.74 9.57
CA SER A 171 33.31 8.88 9.05
C SER A 171 34.09 9.66 7.99
N SER A 172 35.15 9.08 7.43
CA SER A 172 35.92 9.74 6.36
C SER A 172 35.07 9.94 5.12
N TYR A 173 35.36 11.00 4.37
CA TYR A 173 34.69 11.27 3.10
C TYR A 173 34.71 10.06 2.16
N LYS A 174 35.89 9.45 1.99
CA LYS A 174 36.09 8.30 1.10
C LYS A 174 35.21 7.09 1.48
N ALA A 175 35.02 6.85 2.77
CA ALA A 175 34.18 5.74 3.24
C ALA A 175 32.68 6.02 3.08
N LEU A 176 32.29 7.28 3.17
CA LEU A 176 30.89 7.69 3.15
C LEU A 176 30.41 8.18 1.78
N GLU A 177 31.32 8.55 0.86
CA GLU A 177 30.96 9.02 -0.48
C GLU A 177 29.93 8.12 -1.21
N PRO A 178 30.11 6.78 -1.32
CA PRO A 178 29.15 5.95 -2.03
C PRO A 178 27.77 5.94 -1.36
N LYS A 179 27.74 5.99 -0.02
CA LYS A 179 26.49 6.01 0.76
C LYS A 179 25.76 7.33 0.59
N ILE A 180 26.49 8.46 0.66
CA ILE A 180 25.93 9.78 0.46
C ILE A 180 25.38 9.91 -0.96
N ARG A 181 26.14 9.50 -1.95
CA ARG A 181 25.70 9.51 -3.35
C ARG A 181 24.40 8.73 -3.55
N SER A 182 24.33 7.52 -3.01
CA SER A 182 23.11 6.68 -3.07
C SER A 182 21.94 7.31 -2.33
N SER A 183 22.18 7.97 -1.19
CA SER A 183 21.13 8.70 -0.44
C SER A 183 20.60 9.88 -1.25
N LEU A 184 21.48 10.72 -1.78
CA LEU A 184 21.10 11.87 -2.61
C LEU A 184 20.36 11.44 -3.88
N GLU A 185 20.80 10.35 -4.52
CA GLU A 185 20.12 9.77 -5.67
C GLU A 185 18.68 9.36 -5.30
N GLY A 186 18.52 8.63 -4.20
CA GLY A 186 17.20 8.22 -3.70
C GLY A 186 16.30 9.42 -3.35
N GLU A 187 16.85 10.43 -2.69
CA GLU A 187 16.12 11.66 -2.38
C GLU A 187 15.66 12.41 -3.64
N ARG A 188 16.53 12.53 -4.64
CA ARG A 188 16.19 13.20 -5.91
C ARG A 188 15.14 12.40 -6.71
N ILE A 189 15.25 11.06 -6.73
CA ILE A 189 14.24 10.19 -7.34
C ILE A 189 12.88 10.40 -6.65
N ASN A 190 12.86 10.40 -5.32
CA ASN A 190 11.64 10.61 -4.56
C ASN A 190 11.04 12.01 -4.78
N GLN A 191 11.88 13.05 -4.81
CA GLN A 191 11.42 14.41 -5.11
C GLN A 191 10.77 14.49 -6.49
N ASN A 192 11.42 13.98 -7.53
CA ASN A 192 10.88 13.97 -8.89
C ASN A 192 9.55 13.19 -8.97
N PHE A 193 9.45 12.08 -8.21
CA PHE A 193 8.21 11.32 -8.11
C PHE A 193 7.09 12.14 -7.48
N VAL A 194 7.35 12.76 -6.31
CA VAL A 194 6.36 13.58 -5.60
C VAL A 194 5.88 14.73 -6.49
N GLU A 195 6.78 15.49 -7.10
CA GLU A 195 6.44 16.58 -8.01
C GLU A 195 5.57 16.11 -9.19
N SER A 196 5.93 14.95 -9.78
CA SER A 196 5.15 14.35 -10.86
C SER A 196 3.76 13.92 -10.40
N MET A 197 3.62 13.41 -9.18
CA MET A 197 2.32 13.03 -8.62
C MET A 197 1.46 14.23 -8.28
N ASP A 198 2.04 15.31 -7.76
CA ASP A 198 1.33 16.56 -7.50
C ASP A 198 0.76 17.16 -8.79
N GLU A 199 1.54 17.15 -9.89
CA GLU A 199 1.05 17.59 -11.20
C GLU A 199 -0.03 16.65 -11.76
N ALA A 200 0.12 15.33 -11.59
CA ALA A 200 -0.90 14.38 -12.01
C ALA A 200 -2.21 14.56 -11.20
N ARG A 201 -2.09 14.83 -9.90
CA ARG A 201 -3.22 15.06 -9.00
C ARG A 201 -4.07 16.26 -9.43
N LYS A 202 -3.45 17.35 -9.90
CA LYS A 202 -4.16 18.56 -10.39
C LYS A 202 -5.03 18.29 -11.62
N ARG A 203 -4.72 17.22 -12.36
CA ARG A 203 -5.44 16.88 -13.62
C ARG A 203 -6.63 15.95 -13.41
N VAL A 204 -6.77 15.33 -12.24
CA VAL A 204 -7.86 14.39 -11.96
C VAL A 204 -8.98 15.03 -11.16
N HIS A 205 -10.21 14.65 -11.46
CA HIS A 205 -11.39 15.07 -10.72
C HIS A 205 -11.72 14.05 -9.65
N VAL A 206 -11.62 14.47 -8.39
CA VAL A 206 -11.92 13.63 -7.24
C VAL A 206 -13.23 14.08 -6.60
N ARG A 207 -14.14 13.15 -6.36
CA ARG A 207 -15.41 13.39 -5.67
C ARG A 207 -15.62 12.36 -4.56
N TYR A 208 -15.62 12.82 -3.32
CA TYR A 208 -16.04 12.01 -2.16
C TYR A 208 -17.56 11.94 -2.13
N LEU A 209 -18.12 10.77 -1.89
CA LEU A 209 -19.55 10.57 -1.81
C LEU A 209 -20.01 10.73 -0.37
N GLN A 210 -21.22 11.30 -0.20
CA GLN A 210 -21.79 11.57 1.11
C GLN A 210 -22.02 10.26 1.87
N GLY A 211 -21.71 10.24 3.18
CA GLY A 211 -21.85 9.06 4.03
C GLY A 211 -20.79 7.97 3.81
N ALA A 212 -19.76 8.22 2.99
CA ALA A 212 -18.71 7.22 2.69
C ALA A 212 -17.87 6.83 3.92
N PHE A 213 -17.78 7.73 4.90
CA PHE A 213 -16.91 7.60 6.08
C PHE A 213 -17.67 7.68 7.41
N GLU A 214 -19.00 7.65 7.37
CA GLU A 214 -19.88 7.61 8.54
C GLU A 214 -19.96 6.22 9.17
#